data_6d6b7387a6d32dc02fbfbc7aeeadde02
#
_entry.id   6d6b7387a6d32dc02fbfbc7aeeadde02
#
_cell.length_a   1.000
_cell.length_b   1.000
_cell.length_c   1.000
_cell.angle_alpha   90.00
_cell.angle_beta   90.00
_cell.angle_gamma   90.00
#
_symmetry.space_group_name_H-M   'P 1'
#
loop_
_entity.id
_entity.type
_entity.pdbx_description
1 polymer ?
#
loop_
_entity_poly.entity_id
_entity_poly.type
_entity_poly.pdbx_seq_one_letter_code
_entity_poly.pdbx_strand_id
1 'polypeptide(L)'
;MERIERDTLGEISVDATKYWGAQTERSKRNFAIGDNPMPIEIIYAFAQLKKATAKVNAAEGKLSEEKAKAIGQVCDQVIQGELDEHFPLVVWQTGSGTQSNMNVNEVIAHVANLTLGEGQIHPNDDVNMSQSSNDTFPTAMHIAAYGALVTKLLPEITKMEAVLTEKKNKYMHLVKIGRTHLQDATPLTLGQEISGWEASLTNNKNYLETSMKAILPLAIGGTAVGTGLNATRDFGDKVAEELMKQTGYPFTSDSNKYFALTSHSPINFVHGAIRSLASDLMKIANDIRLLASGPRSGIGELTIPANEPGSSIMPGKINPTQCEAMTMVAAQVMGNDTTINVAASQGNFELNVYKPVIIFNFLESVKLLSDSMRSFRVHCLEGLTANEKVIETKVNDSLMLVTALNPHIGYEKAAKIAKLAFEENTTLKEAAIKTGFVTEKQFDLWIDPLKMTNL
;
A
#
# COMPACT_ATOMS: atom_id res chain seq x y z
N MET A 1 -3.67 6.03 -41.01
CA MET A 1 -5.00 6.32 -41.61
C MET A 1 -5.88 6.84 -40.46
N GLU A 2 -6.82 7.70 -40.82
CA GLU A 2 -7.80 8.25 -39.91
C GLU A 2 -9.19 7.71 -40.23
N ARG A 3 -10.03 7.53 -39.23
CA ARG A 3 -11.46 7.29 -39.37
C ARG A 3 -12.24 8.42 -38.72
N ILE A 4 -13.44 8.67 -39.22
CA ILE A 4 -14.32 9.69 -38.63
C ILE A 4 -15.23 9.01 -37.60
N GLU A 5 -15.18 9.53 -36.38
CA GLU A 5 -16.09 9.18 -35.30
C GLU A 5 -17.04 10.35 -35.02
N ARG A 6 -18.20 10.07 -34.41
CA ARG A 6 -19.21 11.10 -34.18
C ARG A 6 -19.81 10.98 -32.79
N ASP A 7 -19.99 12.11 -32.13
CA ASP A 7 -20.77 12.26 -30.90
C ASP A 7 -21.77 13.42 -31.02
N THR A 8 -22.38 13.81 -29.90
CA THR A 8 -23.38 14.91 -29.86
C THR A 8 -22.78 16.28 -30.22
N LEU A 9 -21.46 16.43 -30.20
CA LEU A 9 -20.75 17.66 -30.60
C LEU A 9 -20.33 17.66 -32.08
N GLY A 10 -20.58 16.58 -32.82
CA GLY A 10 -20.24 16.42 -34.21
C GLY A 10 -19.12 15.45 -34.49
N GLU A 11 -18.54 15.56 -35.66
CA GLU A 11 -17.50 14.67 -36.16
C GLU A 11 -16.12 15.02 -35.60
N ILE A 12 -15.30 13.99 -35.46
CA ILE A 12 -13.87 14.10 -35.06
C ILE A 12 -13.07 12.97 -35.71
N SER A 13 -11.86 13.28 -36.12
CA SER A 13 -10.94 12.31 -36.68
C SER A 13 -10.19 11.57 -35.58
N VAL A 14 -10.14 10.24 -35.69
CA VAL A 14 -9.47 9.31 -34.78
C VAL A 14 -8.52 8.42 -35.58
N ASP A 15 -7.40 8.04 -35.01
CA ASP A 15 -6.47 7.07 -35.64
C ASP A 15 -7.22 5.73 -35.86
N ALA A 16 -7.25 5.27 -37.10
CA ALA A 16 -7.95 4.06 -37.52
C ALA A 16 -7.42 2.76 -36.86
N THR A 17 -6.21 2.78 -36.27
CA THR A 17 -5.61 1.64 -35.56
C THR A 17 -6.09 1.56 -34.11
N LYS A 18 -6.77 2.58 -33.62
CA LYS A 18 -7.24 2.66 -32.21
C LYS A 18 -8.73 2.38 -32.12
N TYR A 19 -9.16 1.78 -31.01
CA TYR A 19 -10.54 1.33 -30.81
C TYR A 19 -11.40 2.32 -30.01
N TRP A 20 -10.81 3.40 -29.48
CA TRP A 20 -11.59 4.46 -28.82
C TRP A 20 -12.37 5.32 -29.82
N GLY A 21 -13.41 5.97 -29.36
CA GLY A 21 -14.31 6.78 -30.17
C GLY A 21 -14.11 8.29 -29.97
N ALA A 22 -15.16 9.03 -30.33
CA ALA A 22 -15.15 10.50 -30.37
C ALA A 22 -14.93 11.14 -29.00
N GLN A 23 -15.59 10.65 -27.95
CA GLN A 23 -15.48 11.26 -26.61
C GLN A 23 -14.08 11.11 -26.02
N THR A 24 -13.47 9.95 -26.21
CA THR A 24 -12.07 9.71 -25.79
C THR A 24 -11.10 10.59 -26.56
N GLU A 25 -11.25 10.71 -27.88
CA GLU A 25 -10.36 11.55 -28.67
C GLU A 25 -10.48 13.04 -28.28
N ARG A 26 -11.71 13.52 -27.99
CA ARG A 26 -11.88 14.90 -27.48
C ARG A 26 -11.21 15.08 -26.13
N SER A 27 -11.36 14.13 -25.22
CA SER A 27 -10.72 14.18 -23.91
C SER A 27 -9.18 14.24 -24.04
N LYS A 28 -8.61 13.37 -24.86
CA LYS A 28 -7.17 13.34 -25.13
C LYS A 28 -6.63 14.69 -25.66
N ARG A 29 -7.40 15.35 -26.54
CA ARG A 29 -7.02 16.68 -27.07
C ARG A 29 -7.22 17.80 -26.05
N ASN A 30 -8.28 17.74 -25.25
CA ASN A 30 -8.65 18.81 -24.30
C ASN A 30 -7.80 18.78 -23.02
N PHE A 31 -7.33 17.60 -22.60
CA PHE A 31 -6.62 17.40 -21.35
C PHE A 31 -5.18 16.92 -21.55
N ALA A 32 -4.42 17.64 -22.38
CA ALA A 32 -2.98 17.40 -22.53
C ALA A 32 -2.23 17.97 -21.30
N ILE A 33 -2.41 17.36 -20.13
CA ILE A 33 -1.92 17.81 -18.83
C ILE A 33 -1.11 16.67 -18.17
N GLY A 34 0.19 16.90 -18.02
CA GLY A 34 1.10 15.91 -17.41
C GLY A 34 1.16 14.59 -18.19
N ASP A 35 1.90 13.63 -17.64
CA ASP A 35 2.17 12.34 -18.29
C ASP A 35 1.63 11.14 -17.48
N ASN A 36 0.82 11.38 -16.44
CA ASN A 36 0.27 10.32 -15.61
C ASN A 36 -0.94 9.66 -16.28
N PRO A 37 -0.84 8.46 -16.82
CA PRO A 37 -1.98 7.76 -17.38
C PRO A 37 -2.96 7.36 -16.27
N MET A 38 -4.24 7.20 -16.60
CA MET A 38 -5.20 6.56 -15.72
C MET A 38 -4.70 5.15 -15.37
N PRO A 39 -4.63 4.78 -14.08
CA PRO A 39 -4.16 3.45 -13.69
C PRO A 39 -4.92 2.34 -14.40
N ILE A 40 -4.21 1.37 -14.95
CA ILE A 40 -4.82 0.29 -15.72
C ILE A 40 -5.76 -0.57 -14.86
N GLU A 41 -5.53 -0.65 -13.56
CA GLU A 41 -6.40 -1.34 -12.60
C GLU A 41 -7.82 -0.75 -12.59
N ILE A 42 -7.96 0.54 -12.86
CA ILE A 42 -9.29 1.18 -13.00
C ILE A 42 -9.98 0.70 -14.28
N ILE A 43 -9.24 0.57 -15.37
CA ILE A 43 -9.77 0.07 -16.64
C ILE A 43 -10.24 -1.39 -16.49
N TYR A 44 -9.45 -2.22 -15.84
CA TYR A 44 -9.83 -3.61 -15.54
C TYR A 44 -11.06 -3.68 -14.61
N ALA A 45 -11.13 -2.81 -13.60
CA ALA A 45 -12.30 -2.72 -12.73
C ALA A 45 -13.56 -2.28 -13.48
N PHE A 46 -13.45 -1.33 -14.41
CA PHE A 46 -14.54 -0.99 -15.32
C PHE A 46 -14.97 -2.18 -16.15
N ALA A 47 -14.04 -2.93 -16.75
CA ALA A 47 -14.37 -4.10 -17.55
C ALA A 47 -15.10 -5.17 -16.72
N GLN A 48 -14.67 -5.44 -15.47
CA GLN A 48 -15.39 -6.32 -14.56
C GLN A 48 -16.82 -5.82 -14.29
N LEU A 49 -16.96 -4.52 -14.03
CA LEU A 49 -18.27 -3.90 -13.82
C LEU A 49 -19.16 -3.98 -15.07
N LYS A 50 -18.64 -3.64 -16.27
CA LYS A 50 -19.39 -3.68 -17.52
C LYS A 50 -19.84 -5.10 -17.87
N LYS A 51 -19.02 -6.10 -17.62
CA LYS A 51 -19.40 -7.51 -17.76
C LYS A 51 -20.54 -7.88 -16.82
N ALA A 52 -20.49 -7.47 -15.56
CA ALA A 52 -21.54 -7.72 -14.57
C ALA A 52 -22.84 -7.02 -14.94
N THR A 53 -22.78 -5.74 -15.31
CA THR A 53 -23.97 -4.95 -15.69
C THR A 53 -24.62 -5.46 -16.96
N ALA A 54 -23.84 -5.85 -17.98
CA ALA A 54 -24.39 -6.44 -19.21
C ALA A 54 -25.17 -7.74 -18.93
N LYS A 55 -24.62 -8.59 -18.07
CA LYS A 55 -25.27 -9.85 -17.66
C LYS A 55 -26.57 -9.60 -16.88
N VAL A 56 -26.56 -8.62 -15.97
CA VAL A 56 -27.76 -8.25 -15.21
C VAL A 56 -28.82 -7.64 -16.14
N ASN A 57 -28.46 -6.74 -17.06
CA ASN A 57 -29.40 -6.16 -18.03
C ASN A 57 -29.97 -7.22 -18.97
N ALA A 58 -29.22 -8.24 -19.35
CA ALA A 58 -29.74 -9.38 -20.14
C ALA A 58 -30.73 -10.20 -19.32
N ALA A 59 -30.41 -10.53 -18.08
CA ALA A 59 -31.32 -11.27 -17.19
C ALA A 59 -32.63 -10.50 -16.91
N GLU A 60 -32.60 -9.14 -16.98
CA GLU A 60 -33.78 -8.27 -16.89
C GLU A 60 -34.52 -8.10 -18.24
N GLY A 61 -34.02 -8.72 -19.32
CA GLY A 61 -34.64 -8.60 -20.66
C GLY A 61 -34.44 -7.23 -21.34
N LYS A 62 -33.57 -6.38 -20.79
CA LYS A 62 -33.28 -5.04 -21.36
C LYS A 62 -32.22 -5.10 -22.47
N LEU A 63 -31.27 -6.03 -22.36
CA LEU A 63 -30.20 -6.28 -23.33
C LEU A 63 -30.37 -7.70 -23.88
N SER A 64 -30.11 -7.93 -25.16
CA SER A 64 -30.14 -9.29 -25.69
C SER A 64 -28.97 -10.13 -25.17
N GLU A 65 -29.18 -11.44 -25.01
CA GLU A 65 -28.13 -12.37 -24.59
C GLU A 65 -26.92 -12.36 -25.52
N GLU A 66 -27.12 -12.16 -26.82
CA GLU A 66 -26.06 -12.06 -27.83
C GLU A 66 -25.18 -10.84 -27.58
N LYS A 67 -25.79 -9.66 -27.35
CA LYS A 67 -25.07 -8.43 -27.02
C LYS A 67 -24.34 -8.55 -25.69
N ALA A 68 -24.98 -9.06 -24.66
CA ALA A 68 -24.37 -9.24 -23.34
C ALA A 68 -23.15 -10.20 -23.39
N LYS A 69 -23.25 -11.26 -24.18
CA LYS A 69 -22.15 -12.21 -24.41
C LYS A 69 -20.98 -11.52 -25.14
N ALA A 70 -21.25 -10.76 -26.18
CA ALA A 70 -20.20 -10.03 -26.91
C ALA A 70 -19.50 -9.00 -26.03
N ILE A 71 -20.24 -8.19 -25.27
CA ILE A 71 -19.69 -7.24 -24.27
C ILE A 71 -18.83 -7.99 -23.26
N GLY A 72 -19.31 -9.11 -22.71
CA GLY A 72 -18.58 -9.91 -21.75
C GLY A 72 -17.25 -10.46 -22.28
N GLN A 73 -17.23 -10.93 -23.52
CA GLN A 73 -16.00 -11.42 -24.18
C GLN A 73 -14.95 -10.32 -24.35
N VAL A 74 -15.35 -9.11 -24.75
CA VAL A 74 -14.44 -7.98 -24.86
C VAL A 74 -13.94 -7.53 -23.49
N CYS A 75 -14.81 -7.53 -22.48
CA CYS A 75 -14.39 -7.26 -21.10
C CYS A 75 -13.30 -8.25 -20.63
N ASP A 76 -13.39 -9.52 -20.99
CA ASP A 76 -12.36 -10.51 -20.66
C ASP A 76 -11.03 -10.19 -21.34
N GLN A 77 -11.03 -9.74 -22.60
CA GLN A 77 -9.83 -9.28 -23.29
C GLN A 77 -9.20 -8.05 -22.60
N VAL A 78 -10.03 -7.09 -22.19
CA VAL A 78 -9.54 -5.93 -21.42
C VAL A 78 -8.88 -6.37 -20.12
N ILE A 79 -9.54 -7.26 -19.35
CA ILE A 79 -9.00 -7.76 -18.07
C ILE A 79 -7.69 -8.53 -18.26
N GLN A 80 -7.51 -9.20 -19.39
CA GLN A 80 -6.29 -9.93 -19.75
C GLN A 80 -5.16 -9.02 -20.27
N GLY A 81 -5.41 -7.72 -20.44
CA GLY A 81 -4.44 -6.73 -20.91
C GLY A 81 -4.24 -6.71 -22.41
N GLU A 82 -5.06 -7.41 -23.19
CA GLU A 82 -4.92 -7.49 -24.66
C GLU A 82 -5.23 -6.16 -25.35
N LEU A 83 -5.92 -5.24 -24.67
CA LEU A 83 -6.41 -3.97 -25.22
C LEU A 83 -5.83 -2.73 -24.52
N ASP A 84 -4.79 -2.86 -23.71
CA ASP A 84 -4.23 -1.78 -22.89
C ASP A 84 -3.86 -0.52 -23.68
N GLU A 85 -3.36 -0.67 -24.91
CA GLU A 85 -2.97 0.45 -25.76
C GLU A 85 -4.14 1.33 -26.25
N HIS A 86 -5.38 0.93 -25.97
CA HIS A 86 -6.59 1.67 -26.34
C HIS A 86 -7.15 2.56 -25.23
N PHE A 87 -6.43 2.70 -24.10
CA PHE A 87 -6.82 3.53 -22.95
C PHE A 87 -5.81 4.65 -22.70
N PRO A 88 -5.80 5.71 -23.54
CA PRO A 88 -4.74 6.72 -23.56
C PRO A 88 -4.96 7.87 -22.59
N LEU A 89 -6.04 7.87 -21.80
CA LEU A 89 -6.43 9.04 -21.01
C LEU A 89 -5.54 9.24 -19.78
N VAL A 90 -5.28 10.50 -19.46
CA VAL A 90 -4.53 10.90 -18.28
C VAL A 90 -5.44 11.08 -17.05
N VAL A 91 -4.84 11.10 -15.87
CA VAL A 91 -5.52 11.37 -14.58
C VAL A 91 -6.17 12.74 -14.57
N TRP A 92 -5.53 13.74 -15.18
CA TRP A 92 -5.94 15.15 -15.22
C TRP A 92 -7.02 15.39 -16.28
N GLN A 93 -8.21 14.79 -16.05
CA GLN A 93 -9.39 14.83 -16.89
C GLN A 93 -10.59 15.39 -16.11
N THR A 94 -11.80 15.26 -16.62
CA THR A 94 -13.00 15.62 -15.83
C THR A 94 -13.04 14.86 -14.52
N GLY A 95 -13.26 15.55 -13.42
CA GLY A 95 -13.16 15.00 -12.07
C GLY A 95 -14.23 13.97 -11.71
N SER A 96 -15.30 13.85 -12.53
CA SER A 96 -16.29 12.77 -12.42
C SER A 96 -15.77 11.43 -12.96
N GLY A 97 -14.73 11.45 -13.82
CA GLY A 97 -14.20 10.29 -14.52
C GLY A 97 -15.05 9.84 -15.72
N THR A 98 -15.93 10.71 -16.21
CA THR A 98 -16.83 10.39 -17.36
C THR A 98 -16.05 9.97 -18.59
N GLN A 99 -14.92 10.63 -18.90
CA GLN A 99 -14.14 10.26 -20.09
C GLN A 99 -13.53 8.86 -19.97
N SER A 100 -13.05 8.44 -18.80
CA SER A 100 -12.57 7.07 -18.61
C SER A 100 -13.69 6.04 -18.73
N ASN A 101 -14.88 6.30 -18.18
CA ASN A 101 -16.04 5.45 -18.37
C ASN A 101 -16.40 5.33 -19.86
N MET A 102 -16.41 6.46 -20.59
CA MET A 102 -16.71 6.46 -22.02
C MET A 102 -15.63 5.81 -22.85
N ASN A 103 -14.35 5.97 -22.50
CA ASN A 103 -13.25 5.28 -23.15
C ASN A 103 -13.45 3.75 -23.11
N VAL A 104 -13.79 3.22 -21.92
CA VAL A 104 -14.08 1.78 -21.78
C VAL A 104 -15.31 1.40 -22.60
N ASN A 105 -16.38 2.18 -22.56
CA ASN A 105 -17.60 1.90 -23.32
C ASN A 105 -17.33 1.91 -24.84
N GLU A 106 -16.58 2.90 -25.34
CA GLU A 106 -16.25 3.04 -26.75
C GLU A 106 -15.38 1.89 -27.26
N VAL A 107 -14.35 1.48 -26.48
CA VAL A 107 -13.49 0.34 -26.84
C VAL A 107 -14.28 -0.96 -26.85
N ILE A 108 -15.11 -1.21 -25.82
CA ILE A 108 -15.96 -2.41 -25.77
C ILE A 108 -16.92 -2.45 -26.96
N ALA A 109 -17.61 -1.35 -27.25
CA ALA A 109 -18.56 -1.30 -28.35
C ALA A 109 -17.86 -1.51 -29.70
N HIS A 110 -16.71 -0.86 -29.92
CA HIS A 110 -15.94 -1.01 -31.17
C HIS A 110 -15.52 -2.46 -31.40
N VAL A 111 -14.87 -3.08 -30.42
CA VAL A 111 -14.35 -4.47 -30.54
C VAL A 111 -15.49 -5.47 -30.68
N ALA A 112 -16.59 -5.32 -29.93
CA ALA A 112 -17.77 -6.18 -30.07
C ALA A 112 -18.41 -6.08 -31.46
N ASN A 113 -18.42 -4.89 -32.04
CA ASN A 113 -18.94 -4.66 -33.41
C ASN A 113 -18.07 -5.30 -34.50
N LEU A 114 -16.78 -5.54 -34.26
CA LEU A 114 -15.95 -6.31 -35.21
C LEU A 114 -16.46 -7.74 -35.38
N THR A 115 -17.13 -8.29 -34.37
CA THR A 115 -17.68 -9.65 -34.40
C THR A 115 -19.16 -9.69 -34.81
N LEU A 116 -19.98 -8.74 -34.28
CA LEU A 116 -21.42 -8.73 -34.49
C LEU A 116 -21.87 -7.97 -35.75
N GLY A 117 -21.03 -7.11 -36.29
CA GLY A 117 -21.35 -6.18 -37.34
C GLY A 117 -21.43 -4.72 -36.87
N GLU A 118 -21.18 -3.80 -37.78
CA GLU A 118 -21.16 -2.37 -37.50
C GLU A 118 -22.49 -1.86 -36.90
N GLY A 119 -22.40 -1.07 -35.83
CA GLY A 119 -23.57 -0.44 -35.18
C GLY A 119 -24.46 -1.35 -34.36
N GLN A 120 -24.11 -2.63 -34.17
CA GLN A 120 -24.91 -3.54 -33.34
C GLN A 120 -24.81 -3.24 -31.84
N ILE A 121 -23.64 -2.77 -31.36
CA ILE A 121 -23.42 -2.35 -29.98
C ILE A 121 -23.14 -0.84 -29.96
N HIS A 122 -23.94 -0.12 -29.15
CA HIS A 122 -23.76 1.31 -28.92
C HIS A 122 -23.11 1.55 -27.54
N PRO A 123 -22.08 2.44 -27.41
CA PRO A 123 -21.37 2.64 -26.14
C PRO A 123 -22.26 3.18 -25.02
N ASN A 124 -23.23 4.05 -25.33
CA ASN A 124 -24.16 4.59 -24.34
C ASN A 124 -25.38 3.69 -24.10
N ASP A 125 -26.02 3.21 -25.17
CA ASP A 125 -27.32 2.55 -25.06
C ASP A 125 -27.21 1.09 -24.62
N ASP A 126 -26.12 0.39 -25.02
CA ASP A 126 -25.90 -1.00 -24.69
C ASP A 126 -24.85 -1.18 -23.55
N VAL A 127 -23.63 -0.65 -23.72
CA VAL A 127 -22.54 -0.87 -22.75
C VAL A 127 -22.79 -0.10 -21.45
N ASN A 128 -23.34 1.10 -21.53
CA ASN A 128 -23.67 1.95 -20.37
C ASN A 128 -25.12 1.83 -19.89
N MET A 129 -25.87 0.85 -20.38
CA MET A 129 -27.29 0.65 -20.04
C MET A 129 -27.50 0.55 -18.53
N SER A 130 -28.52 1.26 -18.00
CA SER A 130 -28.85 1.35 -16.57
C SER A 130 -27.76 1.95 -15.67
N GLN A 131 -26.82 2.73 -16.23
CA GLN A 131 -25.66 3.25 -15.53
C GLN A 131 -25.47 4.76 -15.80
N SER A 132 -24.65 5.38 -14.97
CA SER A 132 -24.05 6.70 -15.19
C SER A 132 -22.55 6.61 -14.86
N SER A 133 -21.71 7.49 -15.43
CA SER A 133 -20.33 7.62 -14.96
C SER A 133 -20.24 8.00 -13.48
N ASN A 134 -21.30 8.60 -12.94
CA ASN A 134 -21.34 9.04 -11.56
C ASN A 134 -21.40 7.87 -10.56
N ASP A 135 -22.05 6.76 -10.92
CA ASP A 135 -22.08 5.55 -10.08
C ASP A 135 -21.06 4.48 -10.54
N THR A 136 -20.70 4.44 -11.83
CA THR A 136 -19.72 3.45 -12.32
C THR A 136 -18.30 3.77 -11.90
N PHE A 137 -17.86 5.03 -11.94
CA PHE A 137 -16.48 5.38 -11.57
C PHE A 137 -16.19 5.09 -10.10
N PRO A 138 -16.99 5.54 -9.10
CA PRO A 138 -16.73 5.19 -7.70
C PRO A 138 -16.83 3.67 -7.45
N THR A 139 -17.69 2.96 -8.18
CA THR A 139 -17.73 1.48 -8.13
C THR A 139 -16.41 0.89 -8.62
N ALA A 140 -15.90 1.34 -9.76
CA ALA A 140 -14.59 0.90 -10.29
C ALA A 140 -13.44 1.25 -9.33
N MET A 141 -13.49 2.41 -8.66
CA MET A 141 -12.51 2.78 -7.62
C MET A 141 -12.47 1.74 -6.50
N HIS A 142 -13.63 1.34 -5.97
CA HIS A 142 -13.71 0.35 -4.89
C HIS A 142 -13.22 -1.03 -5.35
N ILE A 143 -13.60 -1.47 -6.56
CA ILE A 143 -13.15 -2.75 -7.12
C ILE A 143 -11.63 -2.76 -7.30
N ALA A 144 -11.07 -1.73 -7.92
CA ALA A 144 -9.62 -1.62 -8.16
C ALA A 144 -8.83 -1.53 -6.84
N ALA A 145 -9.29 -0.71 -5.89
CA ALA A 145 -8.66 -0.56 -4.59
C ALA A 145 -8.64 -1.87 -3.80
N TYR A 146 -9.78 -2.55 -3.71
CA TYR A 146 -9.90 -3.81 -2.99
C TYR A 146 -9.03 -4.90 -3.64
N GLY A 147 -9.12 -5.05 -4.95
CA GLY A 147 -8.31 -5.99 -5.71
C GLY A 147 -6.81 -5.78 -5.53
N ALA A 148 -6.34 -4.53 -5.61
CA ALA A 148 -4.92 -4.19 -5.41
C ALA A 148 -4.44 -4.53 -3.99
N LEU A 149 -5.24 -4.26 -2.97
CA LEU A 149 -4.90 -4.61 -1.59
C LEU A 149 -4.79 -6.12 -1.39
N VAL A 150 -5.77 -6.89 -1.86
CA VAL A 150 -5.81 -8.36 -1.70
C VAL A 150 -4.71 -9.05 -2.49
N THR A 151 -4.45 -8.60 -3.73
CA THR A 151 -3.53 -9.31 -4.62
C THR A 151 -2.08 -8.82 -4.55
N LYS A 152 -1.83 -7.59 -4.08
CA LYS A 152 -0.49 -7.00 -4.07
C LYS A 152 0.00 -6.73 -2.64
N LEU A 153 -0.68 -5.90 -1.85
CA LEU A 153 -0.14 -5.39 -0.59
C LEU A 153 -0.19 -6.42 0.54
N LEU A 154 -1.33 -7.02 0.82
CA LEU A 154 -1.48 -8.00 1.91
C LEU A 154 -0.54 -9.20 1.77
N PRO A 155 -0.32 -9.77 0.57
CA PRO A 155 0.66 -10.84 0.39
C PRO A 155 2.10 -10.44 0.73
N GLU A 156 2.52 -9.21 0.39
CA GLU A 156 3.88 -8.76 0.71
C GLU A 156 4.06 -8.45 2.20
N ILE A 157 3.03 -7.94 2.89
CA ILE A 157 3.04 -7.84 4.36
C ILE A 157 3.27 -9.22 4.97
N THR A 158 2.49 -10.21 4.57
CA THR A 158 2.58 -11.59 5.09
C THR A 158 3.96 -12.22 4.87
N LYS A 159 4.54 -12.03 3.68
CA LYS A 159 5.90 -12.52 3.38
C LYS A 159 6.97 -11.83 4.21
N MET A 160 6.85 -10.53 4.42
CA MET A 160 7.79 -9.77 5.23
C MET A 160 7.67 -10.15 6.72
N GLU A 161 6.45 -10.35 7.25
CA GLU A 161 6.22 -10.89 8.58
C GLU A 161 6.94 -12.23 8.78
N ALA A 162 6.84 -13.15 7.82
CA ALA A 162 7.47 -14.47 7.90
C ALA A 162 9.00 -14.37 8.04
N VAL A 163 9.66 -13.47 7.30
CA VAL A 163 11.09 -13.23 7.42
C VAL A 163 11.46 -12.63 8.78
N LEU A 164 10.68 -11.67 9.28
CA LEU A 164 10.92 -11.10 10.61
C LEU A 164 10.71 -12.14 11.72
N THR A 165 9.72 -13.03 11.58
CA THR A 165 9.51 -14.16 12.51
C THR A 165 10.73 -15.07 12.55
N GLU A 166 11.30 -15.41 11.39
CA GLU A 166 12.53 -16.23 11.31
C GLU A 166 13.71 -15.54 12.03
N LYS A 167 13.94 -14.25 11.72
CA LYS A 167 15.04 -13.47 12.33
C LYS A 167 14.82 -13.29 13.84
N LYS A 168 13.62 -13.00 14.27
CA LYS A 168 13.23 -12.94 15.69
C LYS A 168 13.63 -14.23 16.43
N ASN A 169 13.21 -15.37 15.91
CA ASN A 169 13.50 -16.66 16.53
C ASN A 169 14.99 -16.97 16.56
N LYS A 170 15.69 -16.69 15.45
CA LYS A 170 17.13 -16.88 15.35
C LYS A 170 17.92 -16.10 16.40
N TYR A 171 17.51 -14.87 16.68
CA TYR A 171 18.24 -13.95 17.55
C TYR A 171 17.59 -13.76 18.93
N MET A 172 16.67 -14.64 19.33
CA MET A 172 15.93 -14.49 20.58
C MET A 172 16.82 -14.51 21.83
N HIS A 173 17.94 -15.21 21.76
CA HIS A 173 18.89 -15.28 22.89
C HIS A 173 20.12 -14.37 22.74
N LEU A 174 20.19 -13.59 21.68
CA LEU A 174 21.31 -12.67 21.46
C LEU A 174 21.05 -11.36 22.21
N VAL A 175 21.65 -11.23 23.41
CA VAL A 175 21.53 -10.02 24.24
C VAL A 175 22.27 -8.86 23.60
N LYS A 176 21.66 -7.71 23.56
CA LYS A 176 22.21 -6.43 23.12
C LYS A 176 21.83 -5.29 24.05
N ILE A 177 22.48 -4.14 23.90
CA ILE A 177 22.07 -2.93 24.62
C ILE A 177 20.84 -2.32 23.94
N GLY A 178 19.81 -2.06 24.74
CA GLY A 178 18.68 -1.22 24.33
C GLY A 178 19.09 0.25 24.22
N ARG A 179 18.34 1.02 23.42
CA ARG A 179 18.53 2.46 23.28
C ARG A 179 17.21 3.20 23.37
N THR A 180 17.19 4.21 24.23
CA THR A 180 16.13 5.22 24.29
C THR A 180 16.76 6.60 24.13
N HIS A 181 16.15 7.50 23.38
CA HIS A 181 16.76 8.80 23.01
C HIS A 181 18.12 8.67 22.31
N LEU A 182 18.42 7.55 21.67
CA LEU A 182 19.74 7.16 21.13
C LEU A 182 20.82 7.03 22.20
N GLN A 183 20.47 7.00 23.48
CA GLN A 183 21.38 6.75 24.60
C GLN A 183 21.27 5.30 25.06
N ASP A 184 22.34 4.80 25.65
CA ASP A 184 22.39 3.43 26.20
C ASP A 184 21.31 3.24 27.27
N ALA A 185 20.59 2.12 27.17
CA ALA A 185 19.56 1.71 28.09
C ALA A 185 19.83 0.27 28.58
N THR A 186 18.88 -0.26 29.35
CA THR A 186 18.97 -1.65 29.84
C THR A 186 18.96 -2.65 28.69
N PRO A 187 19.53 -3.84 28.90
CA PRO A 187 19.57 -4.89 27.88
C PRO A 187 18.18 -5.34 27.42
N LEU A 188 18.12 -5.75 26.18
CA LEU A 188 17.09 -6.58 25.57
C LEU A 188 17.78 -7.59 24.65
N THR A 189 17.04 -8.50 24.04
CA THR A 189 17.63 -9.31 22.96
C THR A 189 17.35 -8.72 21.59
N LEU A 190 18.19 -9.02 20.61
CA LEU A 190 17.92 -8.65 19.21
C LEU A 190 16.60 -9.27 18.72
N GLY A 191 16.29 -10.49 19.15
CA GLY A 191 14.99 -11.09 18.85
C GLY A 191 13.80 -10.32 19.42
N GLN A 192 13.92 -9.78 20.65
CA GLN A 192 12.88 -8.90 21.24
C GLN A 192 12.76 -7.58 20.45
N GLU A 193 13.84 -6.98 20.01
CA GLU A 193 13.81 -5.78 19.14
C GLU A 193 13.09 -6.07 17.80
N ILE A 194 13.45 -7.17 17.14
CA ILE A 194 12.81 -7.62 15.89
C ILE A 194 11.33 -7.96 16.10
N SER A 195 10.95 -8.48 17.28
CA SER A 195 9.54 -8.76 17.61
C SER A 195 8.68 -7.48 17.59
N GLY A 196 9.26 -6.34 17.93
CA GLY A 196 8.59 -5.04 17.80
C GLY A 196 8.32 -4.67 16.34
N TRP A 197 9.26 -4.93 15.43
CA TRP A 197 9.07 -4.72 13.99
C TRP A 197 8.03 -5.67 13.41
N GLU A 198 8.06 -6.95 13.78
CA GLU A 198 7.06 -7.94 13.39
C GLU A 198 5.66 -7.52 13.85
N ALA A 199 5.51 -7.14 15.12
CA ALA A 199 4.24 -6.70 15.68
C ALA A 199 3.66 -5.47 14.96
N SER A 200 4.51 -4.53 14.54
CA SER A 200 4.08 -3.39 13.71
C SER A 200 3.43 -3.84 12.41
N LEU A 201 4.00 -4.84 11.71
CA LEU A 201 3.41 -5.36 10.48
C LEU A 201 2.10 -6.10 10.73
N THR A 202 2.06 -6.96 11.74
CA THR A 202 0.87 -7.71 12.12
C THR A 202 -0.30 -6.78 12.45
N ASN A 203 -0.05 -5.72 13.24
CA ASN A 203 -1.09 -4.75 13.57
C ASN A 203 -1.55 -3.95 12.34
N ASN A 204 -0.63 -3.51 11.49
CA ASN A 204 -1.01 -2.79 10.26
C ASN A 204 -1.80 -3.66 9.28
N LYS A 205 -1.49 -4.96 9.19
CA LYS A 205 -2.30 -5.92 8.44
C LYS A 205 -3.74 -5.97 8.96
N ASN A 206 -3.92 -6.08 10.27
CA ASN A 206 -5.23 -6.07 10.91
C ASN A 206 -5.98 -4.74 10.69
N TYR A 207 -5.27 -3.59 10.71
CA TYR A 207 -5.87 -2.28 10.42
C TYR A 207 -6.36 -2.22 8.98
N LEU A 208 -5.55 -2.70 8.03
CA LEU A 208 -5.93 -2.77 6.62
C LEU A 208 -7.15 -3.68 6.43
N GLU A 209 -7.12 -4.91 6.90
CA GLU A 209 -8.23 -5.87 6.77
C GLU A 209 -9.53 -5.33 7.40
N THR A 210 -9.42 -4.59 8.50
CA THR A 210 -10.57 -3.94 9.14
C THR A 210 -11.10 -2.78 8.30
N SER A 211 -10.22 -1.91 7.81
CA SER A 211 -10.60 -0.74 7.02
C SER A 211 -11.16 -1.11 5.65
N MET A 212 -10.66 -2.16 5.01
CA MET A 212 -11.08 -2.63 3.69
C MET A 212 -12.58 -2.95 3.62
N LYS A 213 -13.23 -3.25 4.74
CA LYS A 213 -14.68 -3.45 4.79
C LYS A 213 -15.47 -2.22 4.37
N ALA A 214 -14.88 -1.02 4.53
CA ALA A 214 -15.53 0.23 4.14
C ALA A 214 -15.68 0.41 2.61
N ILE A 215 -14.86 -0.28 1.81
CA ILE A 215 -14.90 -0.21 0.34
C ILE A 215 -15.60 -1.40 -0.31
N LEU A 216 -16.28 -2.24 0.46
CA LEU A 216 -17.11 -3.33 -0.07
C LEU A 216 -18.47 -2.83 -0.60
N PRO A 217 -19.15 -1.83 0.02
CA PRO A 217 -20.38 -1.27 -0.52
C PRO A 217 -20.10 -0.47 -1.81
N LEU A 218 -20.89 -0.71 -2.85
CA LEU A 218 -20.71 -0.14 -4.19
C LEU A 218 -21.78 0.89 -4.53
N ALA A 219 -21.39 1.92 -5.26
CA ALA A 219 -22.28 3.01 -5.70
C ALA A 219 -23.24 2.60 -6.84
N ILE A 220 -22.92 1.52 -7.57
CA ILE A 220 -23.70 1.09 -8.74
C ILE A 220 -25.18 0.94 -8.41
N GLY A 221 -26.03 1.38 -9.32
CA GLY A 221 -27.49 1.49 -9.15
C GLY A 221 -27.98 2.86 -8.69
N GLY A 222 -27.06 3.77 -8.32
CA GLY A 222 -27.41 5.17 -8.00
C GLY A 222 -27.66 6.02 -9.24
N THR A 223 -27.07 5.64 -10.35
CA THR A 223 -27.10 6.36 -11.63
C THR A 223 -26.61 7.81 -11.50
N ALA A 224 -27.35 8.80 -12.01
CA ALA A 224 -26.86 10.18 -12.14
C ALA A 224 -26.69 10.92 -10.81
N VAL A 225 -27.64 10.78 -9.87
CA VAL A 225 -27.69 11.56 -8.61
C VAL A 225 -28.06 10.71 -7.38
N GLY A 226 -28.12 9.40 -7.51
CA GLY A 226 -28.46 8.50 -6.39
C GLY A 226 -29.88 7.95 -6.40
N THR A 227 -30.74 8.43 -7.31
CA THR A 227 -32.16 8.03 -7.39
C THR A 227 -32.38 6.73 -8.16
N GLY A 228 -31.39 6.23 -8.89
CA GLY A 228 -31.52 5.03 -9.71
C GLY A 228 -32.35 5.24 -10.98
N LEU A 229 -32.39 6.46 -11.53
CA LEU A 229 -33.12 6.75 -12.75
C LEU A 229 -32.68 5.82 -13.89
N ASN A 230 -33.62 5.19 -14.58
CA ASN A 230 -33.47 4.21 -15.67
C ASN A 230 -32.86 2.84 -15.24
N ALA A 231 -32.57 2.61 -13.96
CA ALA A 231 -32.23 1.30 -13.42
C ALA A 231 -33.44 0.68 -12.67
N THR A 232 -33.44 -0.64 -12.52
CA THR A 232 -34.39 -1.31 -11.61
C THR A 232 -33.98 -1.06 -10.17
N ARG A 233 -34.92 -1.16 -9.24
CA ARG A 233 -34.68 -0.84 -7.83
C ARG A 233 -33.57 -1.71 -7.19
N ASP A 234 -33.47 -2.94 -7.64
CA ASP A 234 -32.50 -3.96 -7.15
C ASP A 234 -31.29 -4.15 -8.07
N PHE A 235 -31.11 -3.27 -9.07
CA PHE A 235 -30.02 -3.35 -10.03
C PHE A 235 -28.63 -3.37 -9.35
N GLY A 236 -28.43 -2.49 -8.39
CA GLY A 236 -27.17 -2.43 -7.64
C GLY A 236 -26.87 -3.73 -6.89
N ASP A 237 -27.87 -4.34 -6.27
CA ASP A 237 -27.72 -5.60 -5.53
C ASP A 237 -27.36 -6.75 -6.46
N LYS A 238 -28.07 -6.87 -7.61
CA LYS A 238 -27.79 -7.89 -8.63
C LYS A 238 -26.38 -7.75 -9.22
N VAL A 239 -25.94 -6.51 -9.49
CA VAL A 239 -24.60 -6.24 -10.02
C VAL A 239 -23.53 -6.58 -8.98
N ALA A 240 -23.71 -6.22 -7.71
CA ALA A 240 -22.81 -6.58 -6.65
C ALA A 240 -22.68 -8.11 -6.45
N GLU A 241 -23.81 -8.82 -6.52
CA GLU A 241 -23.84 -10.29 -6.49
C GLU A 241 -23.09 -10.91 -7.69
N GLU A 242 -23.27 -10.36 -8.88
CA GLU A 242 -22.57 -10.83 -10.07
C GLU A 242 -21.08 -10.54 -10.01
N LEU A 243 -20.65 -9.37 -9.49
CA LEU A 243 -19.26 -9.04 -9.24
C LEU A 243 -18.63 -10.00 -8.22
N MET A 244 -19.37 -10.34 -7.15
CA MET A 244 -18.91 -11.33 -6.18
C MET A 244 -18.67 -12.71 -6.84
N LYS A 245 -19.56 -13.14 -7.75
CA LYS A 245 -19.38 -14.40 -8.50
C LYS A 245 -18.15 -14.37 -9.41
N GLN A 246 -17.88 -13.21 -10.04
CA GLN A 246 -16.76 -13.06 -10.96
C GLN A 246 -15.40 -12.94 -10.28
N THR A 247 -15.34 -12.22 -9.14
CA THR A 247 -14.09 -11.84 -8.48
C THR A 247 -13.77 -12.65 -7.23
N GLY A 248 -14.78 -13.27 -6.61
CA GLY A 248 -14.67 -13.85 -5.28
C GLY A 248 -14.64 -12.82 -4.14
N TYR A 249 -14.75 -11.52 -4.43
CA TYR A 249 -14.73 -10.46 -3.43
C TYR A 249 -16.15 -10.19 -2.90
N PRO A 250 -16.34 -9.98 -1.58
CA PRO A 250 -17.66 -9.91 -0.97
C PRO A 250 -18.31 -8.51 -1.11
N PHE A 251 -18.36 -8.00 -2.35
CA PHE A 251 -18.98 -6.72 -2.63
C PHE A 251 -20.47 -6.74 -2.34
N THR A 252 -20.98 -5.60 -1.91
CA THR A 252 -22.40 -5.36 -1.64
C THR A 252 -22.86 -4.06 -2.30
N SER A 253 -24.14 -3.86 -2.43
CA SER A 253 -24.71 -2.59 -2.87
C SER A 253 -24.79 -1.63 -1.68
N ASP A 254 -24.31 -0.38 -1.83
CA ASP A 254 -24.47 0.61 -0.77
C ASP A 254 -25.96 0.94 -0.57
N SER A 255 -26.38 0.97 0.67
CA SER A 255 -27.77 1.28 1.03
C SER A 255 -28.14 2.75 0.82
N ASN A 256 -27.14 3.64 0.78
CA ASN A 256 -27.31 5.07 0.52
C ASN A 256 -26.53 5.51 -0.71
N LYS A 257 -27.18 5.52 -1.87
CA LYS A 257 -26.54 5.88 -3.14
C LYS A 257 -26.12 7.35 -3.21
N TYR A 258 -26.76 8.24 -2.47
CA TYR A 258 -26.38 9.65 -2.39
C TYR A 258 -25.01 9.81 -1.72
N PHE A 259 -24.79 9.08 -0.63
CA PHE A 259 -23.48 8.99 0.04
C PHE A 259 -22.44 8.36 -0.89
N ALA A 260 -22.75 7.22 -1.51
CA ALA A 260 -21.80 6.44 -2.31
C ALA A 260 -21.32 7.18 -3.58
N LEU A 261 -22.12 8.10 -4.13
CA LEU A 261 -21.74 8.92 -5.29
C LEU A 261 -20.83 10.10 -4.90
N THR A 262 -21.01 10.66 -3.69
CA THR A 262 -20.42 11.94 -3.31
C THR A 262 -19.31 11.82 -2.30
N SER A 263 -19.37 10.86 -1.38
CA SER A 263 -18.37 10.72 -0.34
C SER A 263 -17.34 9.65 -0.73
N HIS A 264 -16.07 10.03 -0.67
CA HIS A 264 -14.94 9.10 -0.82
C HIS A 264 -14.22 8.87 0.52
N SER A 265 -14.93 9.12 1.64
CA SER A 265 -14.44 8.80 2.97
C SER A 265 -14.05 7.33 3.16
N PRO A 266 -14.71 6.33 2.53
CA PRO A 266 -14.26 4.95 2.57
C PRO A 266 -12.85 4.75 2.01
N ILE A 267 -12.54 5.32 0.84
CA ILE A 267 -11.21 5.26 0.23
C ILE A 267 -10.19 6.00 1.10
N ASN A 268 -10.52 7.18 1.62
CA ASN A 268 -9.66 7.97 2.51
C ASN A 268 -9.36 7.21 3.80
N PHE A 269 -10.36 6.54 4.39
CA PHE A 269 -10.20 5.72 5.60
C PHE A 269 -9.24 4.55 5.38
N VAL A 270 -9.39 3.81 4.29
CA VAL A 270 -8.48 2.71 3.94
C VAL A 270 -7.06 3.23 3.69
N HIS A 271 -6.91 4.37 3.00
CA HIS A 271 -5.60 4.96 2.75
C HIS A 271 -4.92 5.43 4.05
N GLY A 272 -5.67 5.86 5.04
CA GLY A 272 -5.16 6.13 6.39
C GLY A 272 -4.49 4.91 7.03
N ALA A 273 -5.01 3.71 6.81
CA ALA A 273 -4.35 2.47 7.24
C ALA A 273 -3.07 2.17 6.42
N ILE A 274 -3.07 2.45 5.10
CA ILE A 274 -1.88 2.36 4.25
C ILE A 274 -0.79 3.34 4.73
N ARG A 275 -1.15 4.56 5.09
CA ARG A 275 -0.23 5.55 5.67
C ARG A 275 0.36 5.06 7.00
N SER A 276 -0.44 4.42 7.86
CA SER A 276 0.05 3.83 9.11
C SER A 276 1.14 2.79 8.84
N LEU A 277 0.92 1.89 7.87
CA LEU A 277 1.92 0.92 7.43
C LEU A 277 3.19 1.62 6.92
N ALA A 278 3.06 2.65 6.10
CA ALA A 278 4.21 3.42 5.61
C ALA A 278 5.03 4.04 6.74
N SER A 279 4.37 4.53 7.80
CA SER A 279 5.04 5.10 8.98
C SER A 279 5.89 4.07 9.71
N ASP A 280 5.36 2.87 9.92
CA ASP A 280 6.09 1.80 10.59
C ASP A 280 7.22 1.23 9.72
N LEU A 281 7.01 1.13 8.41
CA LEU A 281 8.07 0.73 7.47
C LEU A 281 9.23 1.74 7.45
N MET A 282 8.93 3.04 7.54
CA MET A 282 9.95 4.07 7.67
C MET A 282 10.75 3.90 8.97
N LYS A 283 10.08 3.61 10.08
CA LYS A 283 10.72 3.34 11.38
C LYS A 283 11.62 2.11 11.31
N ILE A 284 11.14 1.00 10.78
CA ILE A 284 11.89 -0.25 10.64
C ILE A 284 13.15 -0.03 9.77
N ALA A 285 13.00 0.63 8.62
CA ALA A 285 14.11 0.92 7.74
C ALA A 285 15.16 1.84 8.40
N ASN A 286 14.70 2.84 9.17
CA ASN A 286 15.60 3.73 9.92
C ASN A 286 16.36 3.00 11.03
N ASP A 287 15.71 2.13 11.79
CA ASP A 287 16.38 1.32 12.81
C ASP A 287 17.46 0.43 12.19
N ILE A 288 17.12 -0.29 11.12
CA ILE A 288 18.05 -1.22 10.46
C ILE A 288 19.27 -0.47 9.92
N ARG A 289 19.08 0.65 9.20
CA ARG A 289 20.20 1.40 8.65
C ARG A 289 21.09 2.03 9.74
N LEU A 290 20.50 2.43 10.86
CA LEU A 290 21.25 2.98 11.99
C LEU A 290 22.05 1.89 12.70
N LEU A 291 21.45 0.73 12.98
CA LEU A 291 22.13 -0.42 13.56
C LEU A 291 23.23 -0.99 12.66
N ALA A 292 23.08 -0.88 11.34
CA ALA A 292 24.07 -1.30 10.34
C ALA A 292 25.12 -0.22 10.01
N SER A 293 25.02 0.96 10.63
CA SER A 293 25.92 2.09 10.32
C SER A 293 27.39 1.79 10.64
N GLY A 294 28.30 2.31 9.84
CA GLY A 294 29.73 2.16 10.00
C GLY A 294 30.38 1.45 8.81
N PRO A 295 30.97 0.26 8.99
CA PRO A 295 30.89 -0.69 10.12
C PRO A 295 31.79 -0.38 11.32
N ARG A 296 32.85 0.42 11.15
CA ARG A 296 33.82 0.67 12.25
C ARG A 296 33.57 1.95 13.04
N SER A 297 33.10 3.00 12.36
CA SER A 297 32.83 4.33 12.94
C SER A 297 31.34 4.61 13.21
N GLY A 298 30.52 3.59 13.22
CA GLY A 298 29.10 3.66 13.54
C GLY A 298 28.68 2.61 14.56
N ILE A 299 27.39 2.26 14.58
CA ILE A 299 26.87 1.27 15.54
C ILE A 299 27.37 -0.14 15.18
N GLY A 300 27.24 -0.57 13.93
CA GLY A 300 27.80 -1.82 13.42
C GLY A 300 27.26 -3.10 14.04
N GLU A 301 26.09 -3.09 14.66
CA GLU A 301 25.48 -4.27 15.28
C GLU A 301 24.82 -5.21 14.26
N LEU A 302 24.38 -4.66 13.12
CA LEU A 302 23.84 -5.43 12.00
C LEU A 302 24.73 -5.33 10.77
N THR A 303 24.68 -6.37 9.94
CA THR A 303 25.28 -6.39 8.61
C THR A 303 24.18 -6.59 7.59
N ILE A 304 24.11 -5.71 6.59
CA ILE A 304 23.18 -5.77 5.48
C ILE A 304 23.89 -6.30 4.21
N PRO A 305 23.14 -6.92 3.27
CA PRO A 305 23.70 -7.36 2.00
C PRO A 305 24.33 -6.23 1.19
N ALA A 306 25.42 -6.57 0.50
CA ALA A 306 26.07 -5.69 -0.48
C ALA A 306 25.42 -5.91 -1.84
N ASN A 307 24.47 -5.05 -2.22
CA ASN A 307 23.73 -5.20 -3.47
C ASN A 307 24.41 -4.50 -4.66
N GLU A 308 25.07 -3.36 -4.39
CA GLU A 308 25.76 -2.54 -5.40
C GLU A 308 26.96 -1.81 -4.80
N PRO A 309 27.92 -1.35 -5.62
CA PRO A 309 29.01 -0.49 -5.16
C PRO A 309 28.47 0.82 -4.55
N GLY A 310 28.79 1.10 -3.30
CA GLY A 310 28.25 2.24 -2.56
C GLY A 310 28.92 3.58 -2.84
N SER A 311 30.01 3.61 -3.65
CA SER A 311 30.74 4.85 -3.94
C SER A 311 31.59 4.71 -5.20
N SER A 312 31.68 5.79 -5.98
CA SER A 312 32.55 5.87 -7.15
C SER A 312 34.04 6.09 -6.80
N ILE A 313 34.34 6.53 -5.56
CA ILE A 313 35.72 6.90 -5.12
C ILE A 313 36.17 6.20 -3.85
N MET A 314 35.28 5.48 -3.13
CA MET A 314 35.60 4.74 -1.90
C MET A 314 35.35 3.25 -2.12
N PRO A 315 36.38 2.48 -2.53
CA PRO A 315 36.22 1.05 -2.77
C PRO A 315 35.77 0.30 -1.50
N GLY A 316 34.84 -0.62 -1.65
CA GLY A 316 34.31 -1.44 -0.56
C GLY A 316 33.26 -0.75 0.34
N LYS A 317 32.89 0.50 0.06
CA LYS A 317 31.78 1.16 0.76
C LYS A 317 30.44 0.53 0.35
N ILE A 318 29.64 0.16 1.34
CA ILE A 318 28.28 -0.39 1.16
C ILE A 318 27.29 0.58 1.81
N ASN A 319 26.27 0.98 1.06
CA ASN A 319 25.23 1.87 1.55
C ASN A 319 23.94 1.09 1.87
N PRO A 320 23.11 1.57 2.79
CA PRO A 320 21.83 0.96 3.13
C PRO A 320 20.72 1.35 2.11
N THR A 321 20.97 1.13 0.82
CA THR A 321 20.16 1.64 -0.30
C THR A 321 18.72 1.16 -0.27
N GLN A 322 18.48 -0.07 0.19
CA GLN A 322 17.12 -0.59 0.36
C GLN A 322 16.35 0.14 1.47
N CYS A 323 17.03 0.51 2.55
CA CYS A 323 16.43 1.34 3.60
C CYS A 323 16.11 2.76 3.08
N GLU A 324 17.00 3.33 2.26
CA GLU A 324 16.79 4.63 1.64
C GLU A 324 15.59 4.63 0.72
N ALA A 325 15.49 3.63 -0.17
CA ALA A 325 14.34 3.46 -1.07
C ALA A 325 13.03 3.32 -0.29
N MET A 326 13.00 2.49 0.77
CA MET A 326 11.83 2.30 1.62
C MET A 326 11.39 3.62 2.26
N THR A 327 12.32 4.42 2.79
CA THR A 327 11.98 5.70 3.43
C THR A 327 11.48 6.74 2.42
N MET A 328 12.00 6.76 1.19
CA MET A 328 11.49 7.62 0.12
C MET A 328 10.07 7.23 -0.28
N VAL A 329 9.80 5.93 -0.45
CA VAL A 329 8.45 5.42 -0.75
C VAL A 329 7.47 5.76 0.38
N ALA A 330 7.85 5.58 1.63
CA ALA A 330 7.01 5.94 2.77
C ALA A 330 6.66 7.44 2.77
N ALA A 331 7.62 8.32 2.47
CA ALA A 331 7.39 9.75 2.35
C ALA A 331 6.41 10.09 1.22
N GLN A 332 6.55 9.43 0.05
CA GLN A 332 5.62 9.60 -1.08
C GLN A 332 4.19 9.19 -0.70
N VAL A 333 4.03 8.04 -0.03
CA VAL A 333 2.71 7.55 0.42
C VAL A 333 2.05 8.51 1.40
N MET A 334 2.81 9.15 2.30
CA MET A 334 2.30 10.19 3.19
C MET A 334 1.84 11.43 2.42
N GLY A 335 2.53 11.79 1.35
CA GLY A 335 2.13 12.86 0.43
C GLY A 335 0.83 12.51 -0.31
N ASN A 336 0.73 11.28 -0.81
CA ASN A 336 -0.47 10.76 -1.47
C ASN A 336 -1.68 10.76 -0.52
N ASP A 337 -1.48 10.41 0.76
CA ASP A 337 -2.53 10.46 1.79
C ASP A 337 -3.09 11.87 1.96
N THR A 338 -2.22 12.87 1.99
CA THR A 338 -2.65 14.28 2.06
C THR A 338 -3.47 14.66 0.83
N THR A 339 -3.04 14.26 -0.36
CA THR A 339 -3.78 14.52 -1.61
C THR A 339 -5.17 13.87 -1.58
N ILE A 340 -5.26 12.60 -1.17
CA ILE A 340 -6.53 11.88 -1.07
C ILE A 340 -7.45 12.56 -0.04
N ASN A 341 -6.93 12.93 1.12
CA ASN A 341 -7.72 13.56 2.18
C ASN A 341 -8.30 14.92 1.72
N VAL A 342 -7.50 15.76 1.07
CA VAL A 342 -7.96 17.03 0.51
C VAL A 342 -9.01 16.79 -0.57
N ALA A 343 -8.76 15.88 -1.50
CA ALA A 343 -9.67 15.57 -2.59
C ALA A 343 -10.99 14.94 -2.11
N ALA A 344 -10.94 14.07 -1.09
CA ALA A 344 -12.13 13.48 -0.50
C ALA A 344 -12.97 14.48 0.30
N SER A 345 -12.38 15.57 0.80
CA SER A 345 -13.09 16.65 1.49
C SER A 345 -13.88 17.56 0.55
N GLN A 346 -13.69 17.42 -0.76
CA GLN A 346 -14.35 18.23 -1.78
C GLN A 346 -15.68 17.60 -2.24
N GLY A 347 -16.34 18.29 -3.14
CA GLY A 347 -17.63 17.88 -3.70
C GLY A 347 -18.72 18.85 -3.29
N ASN A 348 -19.69 18.99 -4.21
CA ASN A 348 -20.84 19.82 -4.00
C ASN A 348 -22.10 19.00 -4.31
N PHE A 349 -23.07 19.02 -3.38
CA PHE A 349 -24.33 18.30 -3.52
C PHE A 349 -24.13 16.81 -3.84
N GLU A 350 -24.56 16.32 -4.99
CA GLU A 350 -24.63 14.89 -5.34
C GLU A 350 -23.38 14.36 -6.05
N LEU A 351 -22.27 15.13 -6.13
CA LEU A 351 -21.07 14.67 -6.83
C LEU A 351 -19.77 15.24 -6.28
N ASN A 352 -18.81 14.38 -6.04
CA ASN A 352 -17.39 14.75 -5.91
C ASN A 352 -16.70 14.62 -7.28
N VAL A 353 -15.95 15.64 -7.68
CA VAL A 353 -15.26 15.72 -8.98
C VAL A 353 -13.74 15.65 -8.86
N TYR A 354 -13.23 14.89 -7.89
CA TYR A 354 -11.81 14.62 -7.67
C TYR A 354 -11.46 13.12 -7.76
N LYS A 355 -12.38 12.32 -8.30
CA LYS A 355 -12.26 10.86 -8.33
C LYS A 355 -10.98 10.35 -9.00
N PRO A 356 -10.58 10.85 -10.19
CA PRO A 356 -9.35 10.38 -10.85
C PRO A 356 -8.10 10.54 -9.99
N VAL A 357 -7.89 11.71 -9.36
CA VAL A 357 -6.72 11.95 -8.52
C VAL A 357 -6.75 11.15 -7.22
N ILE A 358 -7.93 10.89 -6.66
CA ILE A 358 -8.07 10.05 -5.46
C ILE A 358 -7.57 8.63 -5.74
N ILE A 359 -8.10 8.00 -6.80
CA ILE A 359 -7.78 6.60 -7.07
C ILE A 359 -6.35 6.44 -7.62
N PHE A 360 -5.85 7.41 -8.38
CA PHE A 360 -4.46 7.41 -8.81
C PHE A 360 -3.50 7.34 -7.62
N ASN A 361 -3.63 8.26 -6.66
CA ASN A 361 -2.75 8.29 -5.48
C ASN A 361 -2.92 7.04 -4.60
N PHE A 362 -4.13 6.49 -4.52
CA PHE A 362 -4.39 5.26 -3.78
C PHE A 362 -3.64 4.07 -4.39
N LEU A 363 -3.83 3.84 -5.69
CA LEU A 363 -3.21 2.71 -6.40
C LEU A 363 -1.69 2.86 -6.50
N GLU A 364 -1.19 4.08 -6.69
CA GLU A 364 0.24 4.37 -6.63
C GLU A 364 0.83 4.00 -5.27
N SER A 365 0.17 4.37 -4.17
CA SER A 365 0.61 4.03 -2.81
C SER A 365 0.67 2.52 -2.60
N VAL A 366 -0.36 1.78 -3.01
CA VAL A 366 -0.41 0.32 -2.93
C VAL A 366 0.73 -0.31 -3.74
N LYS A 367 0.94 0.18 -4.97
CA LYS A 367 1.99 -0.33 -5.86
C LYS A 367 3.39 -0.08 -5.29
N LEU A 368 3.68 1.16 -4.90
CA LEU A 368 4.98 1.55 -4.36
C LEU A 368 5.32 0.77 -3.08
N LEU A 369 4.37 0.64 -2.15
CA LEU A 369 4.60 -0.14 -0.93
C LEU A 369 4.79 -1.62 -1.22
N SER A 370 3.97 -2.22 -2.07
CA SER A 370 4.11 -3.63 -2.41
C SER A 370 5.47 -3.93 -3.06
N ASP A 371 5.88 -3.09 -4.01
CA ASP A 371 7.16 -3.26 -4.72
C ASP A 371 8.35 -3.01 -3.79
N SER A 372 8.30 -1.96 -2.95
CA SER A 372 9.39 -1.66 -2.01
C SER A 372 9.50 -2.68 -0.88
N MET A 373 8.37 -3.18 -0.35
CA MET A 373 8.38 -4.25 0.65
C MET A 373 8.99 -5.53 0.11
N ARG A 374 8.65 -5.92 -1.12
CA ARG A 374 9.26 -7.06 -1.79
C ARG A 374 10.77 -6.85 -1.98
N SER A 375 11.20 -5.70 -2.49
CA SER A 375 12.61 -5.37 -2.70
C SER A 375 13.37 -5.36 -1.37
N PHE A 376 12.85 -4.69 -0.36
CA PHE A 376 13.45 -4.60 0.96
C PHE A 376 13.55 -5.97 1.65
N ARG A 377 12.52 -6.80 1.54
CA ARG A 377 12.54 -8.17 2.05
C ARG A 377 13.66 -9.00 1.42
N VAL A 378 13.69 -9.05 0.08
CA VAL A 378 14.62 -9.90 -0.67
C VAL A 378 16.06 -9.40 -0.57
N HIS A 379 16.27 -8.09 -0.72
CA HIS A 379 17.60 -7.50 -0.85
C HIS A 379 18.14 -6.90 0.45
N CYS A 380 17.39 -6.90 1.54
CA CYS A 380 17.85 -6.44 2.85
C CYS A 380 17.57 -7.47 3.94
N LEU A 381 16.28 -7.77 4.25
CA LEU A 381 15.91 -8.53 5.42
C LEU A 381 16.35 -10.00 5.37
N GLU A 382 16.20 -10.68 4.23
CA GLU A 382 16.58 -12.10 4.09
C GLU A 382 18.06 -12.31 4.37
N GLY A 383 18.92 -11.40 3.89
CA GLY A 383 20.36 -11.44 4.07
C GLY A 383 20.87 -10.72 5.32
N LEU A 384 20.00 -10.12 6.13
CA LEU A 384 20.37 -9.41 7.36
C LEU A 384 20.99 -10.37 8.38
N THR A 385 22.14 -10.00 8.94
CA THR A 385 22.84 -10.77 9.98
C THR A 385 23.26 -9.89 11.15
N ALA A 386 23.34 -10.49 12.34
CA ALA A 386 23.88 -9.85 13.52
C ALA A 386 25.42 -9.89 13.54
N ASN A 387 26.05 -8.81 13.97
CA ASN A 387 27.47 -8.76 14.27
C ASN A 387 27.70 -9.08 15.76
N GLU A 388 27.59 -10.37 16.08
CA GLU A 388 27.54 -10.87 17.47
C GLU A 388 28.70 -10.36 18.33
N LYS A 389 29.93 -10.32 17.79
CA LYS A 389 31.09 -9.84 18.52
C LYS A 389 31.01 -8.35 18.90
N VAL A 390 30.45 -7.52 17.99
CA VAL A 390 30.24 -6.08 18.27
C VAL A 390 29.17 -5.90 19.32
N ILE A 391 28.10 -6.66 19.21
CA ILE A 391 26.99 -6.66 20.17
C ILE A 391 27.50 -7.06 21.57
N GLU A 392 28.24 -8.16 21.67
CA GLU A 392 28.79 -8.66 22.93
C GLU A 392 29.75 -7.64 23.59
N THR A 393 30.65 -7.04 22.80
CA THR A 393 31.55 -6.00 23.30
C THR A 393 30.78 -4.83 23.90
N LYS A 394 29.73 -4.34 23.19
CA LYS A 394 28.90 -3.23 23.68
C LYS A 394 28.11 -3.57 24.95
N VAL A 395 27.65 -4.82 25.09
CA VAL A 395 26.99 -5.28 26.32
C VAL A 395 27.97 -5.23 27.47
N ASN A 396 29.18 -5.75 27.29
CA ASN A 396 30.21 -5.80 28.34
C ASN A 396 30.69 -4.40 28.77
N ASP A 397 30.73 -3.45 27.85
CA ASP A 397 31.16 -2.06 28.10
C ASP A 397 30.02 -1.19 28.69
N SER A 398 28.78 -1.67 28.69
CA SER A 398 27.63 -0.86 29.09
C SER A 398 27.57 -0.59 30.60
N LEU A 399 27.51 0.68 30.94
CA LEU A 399 27.28 1.11 32.34
C LEU A 399 25.85 0.86 32.82
N MET A 400 24.89 0.61 31.91
CA MET A 400 23.48 0.43 32.26
C MET A 400 23.18 -0.94 32.87
N LEU A 401 24.14 -1.88 32.81
CA LEU A 401 24.08 -3.14 33.54
C LEU A 401 24.03 -2.93 35.06
N VAL A 402 24.50 -1.78 35.56
CA VAL A 402 24.42 -1.40 36.96
C VAL A 402 23.02 -1.48 37.54
N THR A 403 22.00 -1.33 36.70
CA THR A 403 20.57 -1.40 37.09
C THR A 403 20.25 -2.75 37.80
N ALA A 404 20.91 -3.83 37.43
CA ALA A 404 20.77 -5.13 38.08
C ALA A 404 21.23 -5.14 39.55
N LEU A 405 22.09 -4.21 39.95
CA LEU A 405 22.57 -4.08 41.35
C LEU A 405 21.57 -3.35 42.24
N ASN A 406 20.61 -2.58 41.68
CA ASN A 406 19.66 -1.79 42.48
C ASN A 406 18.92 -2.59 43.55
N PRO A 407 18.40 -3.79 43.29
CA PRO A 407 17.72 -4.60 44.30
C PRO A 407 18.63 -5.04 45.47
N HIS A 408 19.95 -5.10 45.24
CA HIS A 408 20.93 -5.64 46.19
C HIS A 408 21.61 -4.54 47.03
N ILE A 409 21.97 -3.43 46.44
CA ILE A 409 22.77 -2.37 47.10
C ILE A 409 22.07 -1.00 47.14
N GLY A 410 20.92 -0.87 46.49
CA GLY A 410 20.16 0.38 46.40
C GLY A 410 20.65 1.31 45.27
N TYR A 411 19.76 2.18 44.79
CA TYR A 411 20.00 3.10 43.65
C TYR A 411 21.22 4.00 43.84
N GLU A 412 21.40 4.61 45.03
CA GLU A 412 22.49 5.56 45.24
C GLU A 412 23.90 4.94 45.13
N LYS A 413 24.07 3.70 45.63
CA LYS A 413 25.33 2.99 45.55
C LYS A 413 25.59 2.53 44.12
N ALA A 414 24.55 2.06 43.41
CA ALA A 414 24.64 1.71 42.00
C ALA A 414 25.01 2.92 41.15
N ALA A 415 24.41 4.07 41.38
CA ALA A 415 24.76 5.33 40.70
C ALA A 415 26.21 5.76 40.92
N LYS A 416 26.74 5.57 42.14
CA LYS A 416 28.17 5.84 42.43
C LYS A 416 29.10 4.92 41.66
N ILE A 417 28.76 3.63 41.50
CA ILE A 417 29.56 2.68 40.72
C ILE A 417 29.56 3.09 39.23
N ALA A 418 28.37 3.38 38.64
CA ALA A 418 28.29 3.81 37.25
C ALA A 418 29.09 5.12 36.98
N LYS A 419 28.96 6.10 37.90
CA LYS A 419 29.67 7.36 37.80
C LYS A 419 31.18 7.16 37.87
N LEU A 420 31.68 6.34 38.80
CA LEU A 420 33.08 6.02 38.93
C LEU A 420 33.63 5.33 37.67
N ALA A 421 32.89 4.34 37.14
CA ALA A 421 33.25 3.65 35.91
C ALA A 421 33.40 4.61 34.74
N PHE A 422 32.46 5.57 34.61
CA PHE A 422 32.51 6.58 33.57
C PHE A 422 33.68 7.57 33.74
N GLU A 423 33.89 8.09 34.93
CA GLU A 423 34.94 9.09 35.22
C GLU A 423 36.37 8.50 35.06
N GLU A 424 36.56 7.25 35.42
CA GLU A 424 37.84 6.58 35.33
C GLU A 424 38.03 5.80 34.03
N ASN A 425 37.00 5.76 33.16
CA ASN A 425 37.04 4.96 31.93
C ASN A 425 37.40 3.50 32.17
N THR A 426 36.78 2.91 33.20
CA THR A 426 36.96 1.49 33.60
C THR A 426 35.68 0.70 33.36
N THR A 427 35.75 -0.61 33.46
CA THR A 427 34.57 -1.48 33.41
C THR A 427 33.70 -1.28 34.64
N LEU A 428 32.40 -1.59 34.49
CA LEU A 428 31.44 -1.52 35.60
C LEU A 428 31.88 -2.50 36.74
N LYS A 429 32.44 -3.64 36.39
CA LYS A 429 32.94 -4.64 37.35
C LYS A 429 34.11 -4.09 38.16
N GLU A 430 35.12 -3.50 37.53
CA GLU A 430 36.26 -2.89 38.19
C GLU A 430 35.84 -1.77 39.14
N ALA A 431 34.94 -0.89 38.68
CA ALA A 431 34.40 0.18 39.51
C ALA A 431 33.62 -0.37 40.71
N ALA A 432 32.78 -1.39 40.51
CA ALA A 432 32.00 -2.01 41.58
C ALA A 432 32.89 -2.58 42.69
N ILE A 433 33.96 -3.31 42.32
CA ILE A 433 34.94 -3.87 43.25
C ILE A 433 35.69 -2.73 43.95
N LYS A 434 36.13 -1.70 43.23
CA LYS A 434 36.88 -0.56 43.79
C LYS A 434 36.09 0.23 44.84
N THR A 435 34.78 0.36 44.65
CA THR A 435 33.93 1.00 45.67
C THR A 435 33.77 0.22 46.93
N GLY A 436 34.06 -1.08 46.91
CA GLY A 436 33.83 -2.00 48.04
C GLY A 436 32.34 -2.31 48.31
N PHE A 437 31.41 -1.85 47.48
CA PHE A 437 29.99 -2.11 47.68
C PHE A 437 29.56 -3.49 47.18
N VAL A 438 30.37 -4.11 46.30
CA VAL A 438 30.08 -5.41 45.67
C VAL A 438 31.38 -6.19 45.56
N THR A 439 31.40 -7.45 45.97
CA THR A 439 32.53 -8.37 45.68
C THR A 439 32.45 -8.89 44.25
N GLU A 440 33.57 -9.38 43.72
CA GLU A 440 33.59 -9.98 42.38
C GLU A 440 32.57 -11.11 42.22
N LYS A 441 32.45 -12.03 43.22
CA LYS A 441 31.50 -13.12 43.18
C LYS A 441 30.05 -12.61 43.17
N GLN A 442 29.75 -11.53 43.94
CA GLN A 442 28.42 -10.93 43.96
C GLN A 442 28.11 -10.25 42.63
N PHE A 443 29.09 -9.57 42.04
CA PHE A 443 28.92 -8.94 40.73
C PHE A 443 28.57 -9.96 39.66
N ASP A 444 29.37 -11.04 39.54
CA ASP A 444 29.14 -12.10 38.56
C ASP A 444 27.84 -12.89 38.80
N LEU A 445 27.35 -12.94 40.03
CA LEU A 445 26.07 -13.57 40.37
C LEU A 445 24.86 -12.69 40.07
N TRP A 446 24.99 -11.36 40.29
CA TRP A 446 23.86 -10.45 40.23
C TRP A 446 23.72 -9.79 38.83
N ILE A 447 24.78 -9.66 38.09
CA ILE A 447 24.76 -9.12 36.72
C ILE A 447 24.77 -10.27 35.72
N ASP A 448 23.58 -10.61 35.28
CA ASP A 448 23.35 -11.54 34.18
C ASP A 448 22.50 -10.82 33.13
N PRO A 449 23.13 -10.36 32.03
CA PRO A 449 22.44 -9.58 30.99
C PRO A 449 21.23 -10.31 30.39
N LEU A 450 21.25 -11.64 30.28
CA LEU A 450 20.12 -12.40 29.75
C LEU A 450 18.93 -12.38 30.73
N LYS A 451 19.17 -12.55 32.03
CA LYS A 451 18.08 -12.45 33.02
C LYS A 451 17.46 -11.05 33.09
N MET A 452 18.22 -10.00 32.73
CA MET A 452 17.68 -8.64 32.67
C MET A 452 16.66 -8.46 31.55
N THR A 453 16.58 -9.37 30.58
CA THR A 453 15.64 -9.33 29.45
C THR A 453 14.29 -10.00 29.74
N ASN A 454 14.12 -10.59 30.91
CA ASN A 454 12.91 -11.38 31.29
C ASN A 454 12.63 -12.59 30.36
N LEU A 455 13.67 -13.19 29.80
CA LEU A 455 13.63 -14.46 29.07
C LEU A 455 14.02 -15.64 29.98
#